data_82b3182252260b28f30ef7f5da22259a
#
_entry.id   82b3182252260b28f30ef7f5da22259a
#
_cell.length_a   1.000
_cell.length_b   1.000
_cell.length_c   1.000
_cell.angle_alpha   90.00
_cell.angle_beta   90.00
_cell.angle_gamma   90.00
#
_symmetry.space_group_name_H-M   'P 1'
#
loop_
_entity.id
_entity.type
_entity.pdbx_description
1 polymer ?
#
loop_
_entity_poly.entity_id
_entity_poly.type
_entity_poly.pdbx_seq_one_letter_code
_entity_poly.pdbx_strand_id
1 'polypeptide(L)'
;MHNILCLNKISPLGTDRLGENYTYAAEIENPEGILVRSAAMHDMELPNSLLAIARAGAGVNNIPVEKCAEAGIVVFNTPGANANAVKELVLAALLLTSRKIVPAIEWARTLKGTADISKQVEKGKSAFAGPEILGKKLGVIGLGAIGVLVANAAQTLGMQVYGFDPFLSVDAAWNLSSDIVKAASVDEIFEKCDYITIHVPLNDSTRGLMGADALKKVKKGVRVLNFSRGALVDTDAMLAALTDGTVAAYATDFPDDALLGVENVIAIPHLGASTPESEDNCAVMAAEELKDYIENGNIRNAVNFPNISMARGADTRICLAHRNIPNTIGSFTQVCGEAGINIENMLSKSRGDWAYTILDVTGDVTEDVREKLAALSPVVRARVIK
;
A
#
# COMPACT_ATOMS: atom_id res chain seq x y z
N MET A 1 -0.68 5.24 31.07
CA MET A 1 -1.83 5.03 30.17
C MET A 1 -1.59 5.90 28.95
N HIS A 2 -1.61 5.33 27.75
CA HIS A 2 -1.28 6.02 26.50
C HIS A 2 -2.55 6.57 25.84
N ASN A 3 -2.49 7.80 25.34
CA ASN A 3 -3.61 8.50 24.72
C ASN A 3 -3.54 8.39 23.19
N ILE A 4 -4.57 7.84 22.56
CA ILE A 4 -4.65 7.65 21.11
C ILE A 4 -5.82 8.45 20.54
N LEU A 5 -5.55 9.39 19.65
CA LEU A 5 -6.55 10.14 18.91
C LEU A 5 -7.00 9.34 17.69
N CYS A 6 -8.30 9.11 17.55
CA CYS A 6 -8.90 8.43 16.40
C CYS A 6 -9.54 9.46 15.47
N LEU A 7 -8.86 9.81 14.39
CA LEU A 7 -9.40 10.67 13.33
C LEU A 7 -10.17 9.81 12.32
N ASN A 8 -11.45 9.87 12.26
CA ASN A 8 -12.41 9.01 11.60
C ASN A 8 -12.86 7.82 12.50
N LYS A 9 -13.88 7.15 12.02
CA LYS A 9 -14.30 5.88 12.60
C LYS A 9 -13.27 4.80 12.26
N ILE A 10 -12.55 4.32 13.25
CA ILE A 10 -11.64 3.17 13.16
C ILE A 10 -12.39 1.92 13.61
N SER A 11 -12.17 0.79 12.94
CA SER A 11 -12.81 -0.49 13.31
C SER A 11 -12.46 -0.88 14.75
N PRO A 12 -13.46 -1.31 15.54
CA PRO A 12 -13.23 -1.83 16.90
C PRO A 12 -12.21 -2.98 16.94
N LEU A 13 -12.14 -3.82 15.91
CA LEU A 13 -11.15 -4.90 15.84
C LEU A 13 -9.72 -4.37 15.90
N GLY A 14 -9.47 -3.16 15.40
CA GLY A 14 -8.18 -2.49 15.51
C GLY A 14 -7.98 -1.87 16.90
N THR A 15 -8.93 -1.07 17.40
CA THR A 15 -8.79 -0.40 18.70
C THR A 15 -8.70 -1.38 19.86
N ASP A 16 -9.35 -2.53 19.78
CA ASP A 16 -9.28 -3.60 20.80
C ASP A 16 -7.88 -4.22 20.92
N ARG A 17 -7.03 -4.11 19.86
CA ARG A 17 -5.63 -4.55 19.90
C ARG A 17 -4.75 -3.69 20.80
N LEU A 18 -5.14 -2.46 21.08
CA LEU A 18 -4.37 -1.58 21.96
C LEU A 18 -4.33 -2.13 23.41
N GLY A 19 -5.47 -2.60 23.93
CA GLY A 19 -5.57 -3.18 25.27
C GLY A 19 -5.77 -2.13 26.38
N GLU A 20 -5.75 -2.59 27.64
CA GLU A 20 -6.17 -1.80 28.82
C GLU A 20 -5.28 -0.61 29.15
N ASN A 21 -4.03 -0.59 28.70
CA ASN A 21 -3.10 0.51 28.95
C ASN A 21 -3.30 1.71 28.01
N TYR A 22 -4.33 1.68 27.18
CA TYR A 22 -4.60 2.70 26.16
C TYR A 22 -5.99 3.31 26.35
N THR A 23 -6.05 4.63 26.21
CA THR A 23 -7.31 5.37 26.08
C THR A 23 -7.38 5.88 24.64
N TYR A 24 -8.50 5.70 23.95
CA TYR A 24 -8.70 6.18 22.61
C TYR A 24 -10.05 6.88 22.44
N ALA A 25 -10.06 8.02 21.74
CA ALA A 25 -11.27 8.80 21.48
C ALA A 25 -11.12 9.64 20.22
N ALA A 26 -12.24 10.17 19.71
CA ALA A 26 -12.26 11.13 18.61
C ALA A 26 -11.73 12.52 19.01
N GLU A 27 -11.74 12.81 20.30
CA GLU A 27 -11.18 14.01 20.91
C GLU A 27 -10.42 13.59 22.15
N ILE A 28 -9.13 13.87 22.20
CA ILE A 28 -8.27 13.55 23.35
C ILE A 28 -7.14 14.56 23.42
N GLU A 29 -6.85 15.01 24.63
CA GLU A 29 -5.75 15.95 24.87
C GLU A 29 -4.40 15.22 24.91
N ASN A 30 -3.36 15.89 24.39
CA ASN A 30 -1.98 15.40 24.40
C ASN A 30 -1.84 13.94 23.90
N PRO A 31 -2.32 13.61 22.67
CA PRO A 31 -2.20 12.27 22.14
C PRO A 31 -0.73 11.89 21.94
N GLU A 32 -0.39 10.65 22.30
CA GLU A 32 0.90 10.02 21.98
C GLU A 32 0.85 9.30 20.62
N GLY A 33 -0.32 8.90 20.16
CA GLY A 33 -0.54 8.29 18.87
C GLY A 33 -1.81 8.78 18.17
N ILE A 34 -1.81 8.70 16.85
CA ILE A 34 -3.01 8.97 16.03
C ILE A 34 -3.29 7.75 15.16
N LEU A 35 -4.54 7.26 15.20
CA LEU A 35 -5.10 6.36 14.19
C LEU A 35 -5.94 7.18 13.21
N VAL A 36 -5.64 7.08 11.92
CA VAL A 36 -6.33 7.85 10.88
C VAL A 36 -6.62 6.98 9.66
N ARG A 37 -7.71 7.27 8.94
CA ARG A 37 -8.04 6.64 7.65
C ARG A 37 -7.97 7.65 6.51
N SER A 38 -8.90 8.59 6.46
CA SER A 38 -9.07 9.53 5.33
C SER A 38 -9.04 11.01 5.73
N ALA A 39 -9.03 11.32 7.03
CA ALA A 39 -8.98 12.72 7.48
C ALA A 39 -7.71 13.42 6.99
N ALA A 40 -7.86 14.64 6.48
CA ALA A 40 -6.72 15.47 6.08
C ALA A 40 -6.03 16.03 7.33
N MET A 41 -4.70 15.91 7.38
CA MET A 41 -3.89 16.32 8.53
C MET A 41 -2.90 17.44 8.20
N HIS A 42 -2.91 17.99 6.97
CA HIS A 42 -1.92 18.98 6.54
C HIS A 42 -1.98 20.29 7.36
N ASP A 43 -3.18 20.70 7.75
CA ASP A 43 -3.42 21.91 8.54
C ASP A 43 -3.50 21.63 10.05
N MET A 44 -3.29 20.38 10.46
CA MET A 44 -3.37 19.99 11.87
C MET A 44 -2.09 20.39 12.61
N GLU A 45 -2.24 20.93 13.82
CA GLU A 45 -1.13 21.10 14.75
C GLU A 45 -0.71 19.73 15.28
N LEU A 46 0.61 19.48 15.27
CA LEU A 46 1.20 18.24 15.79
C LEU A 46 1.74 18.52 17.19
N PRO A 47 1.09 18.02 18.26
CA PRO A 47 1.53 18.29 19.62
C PRO A 47 2.87 17.59 19.93
N ASN A 48 3.65 18.15 20.83
CA ASN A 48 4.96 17.58 21.22
C ASN A 48 4.86 16.19 21.84
N SER A 49 3.70 15.83 22.41
CA SER A 49 3.43 14.49 22.94
C SER A 49 3.31 13.43 21.84
N LEU A 50 3.01 13.82 20.60
CA LEU A 50 2.75 12.90 19.51
C LEU A 50 4.03 12.16 19.08
N LEU A 51 4.01 10.85 19.18
CA LEU A 51 5.11 9.96 18.85
C LEU A 51 4.96 9.34 17.45
N ALA A 52 3.72 8.99 17.09
CA ALA A 52 3.47 8.32 15.83
C ALA A 52 2.05 8.54 15.29
N ILE A 53 1.91 8.39 13.98
CA ILE A 53 0.65 8.38 13.26
C ILE A 53 0.57 7.07 12.49
N ALA A 54 -0.49 6.29 12.70
CA ALA A 54 -0.72 5.07 11.95
C ALA A 54 -1.97 5.21 11.07
N ARG A 55 -1.77 5.12 9.75
CA ARG A 55 -2.85 5.19 8.78
C ARG A 55 -3.41 3.81 8.49
N ALA A 56 -4.69 3.59 8.76
CA ALA A 56 -5.42 2.41 8.34
C ALA A 56 -5.65 2.45 6.81
N GLY A 57 -4.64 2.07 6.06
CA GLY A 57 -4.61 2.04 4.59
C GLY A 57 -3.21 2.25 4.00
N ALA A 58 -3.03 1.96 2.72
CA ALA A 58 -1.71 1.93 2.08
C ALA A 58 -1.16 3.33 1.68
N GLY A 59 -2.00 4.25 1.21
CA GLY A 59 -1.56 5.60 0.81
C GLY A 59 -1.43 6.53 2.02
N VAL A 60 -0.63 7.61 1.94
CA VAL A 60 -0.41 8.58 3.03
C VAL A 60 -0.51 10.04 2.60
N ASN A 61 -1.16 10.31 1.48
CA ASN A 61 -1.26 11.66 0.91
C ASN A 61 -2.09 12.63 1.76
N ASN A 62 -2.80 12.16 2.75
CA ASN A 62 -3.55 12.97 3.71
C ASN A 62 -2.73 13.36 4.96
N ILE A 63 -1.46 12.91 5.05
CA ILE A 63 -0.56 13.14 6.21
C ILE A 63 0.64 13.98 5.76
N PRO A 64 1.05 15.01 6.52
CA PRO A 64 2.22 15.83 6.22
C PRO A 64 3.52 15.09 6.62
N VAL A 65 3.92 14.09 5.81
CA VAL A 65 4.97 13.11 6.13
C VAL A 65 6.32 13.77 6.45
N GLU A 66 6.73 14.78 5.66
CA GLU A 66 8.00 15.50 5.88
C GLU A 66 7.99 16.30 7.20
N LYS A 67 6.88 17.03 7.47
CA LYS A 67 6.72 17.76 8.74
C LYS A 67 6.75 16.80 9.94
N CYS A 68 6.19 15.60 9.80
CA CYS A 68 6.26 14.55 10.82
C CYS A 68 7.71 14.06 11.03
N ALA A 69 8.46 13.84 9.94
CA ALA A 69 9.86 13.41 10.03
C ALA A 69 10.73 14.44 10.76
N GLU A 70 10.56 15.72 10.45
CA GLU A 70 11.27 16.84 11.11
C GLU A 70 10.94 16.95 12.60
N ALA A 71 9.73 16.58 13.01
CA ALA A 71 9.31 16.52 14.41
C ALA A 71 9.65 15.20 15.11
N GLY A 72 10.28 14.24 14.42
CA GLY A 72 10.58 12.92 14.96
C GLY A 72 9.32 12.06 15.21
N ILE A 73 8.24 12.32 14.46
CA ILE A 73 6.98 11.56 14.51
C ILE A 73 7.02 10.49 13.41
N VAL A 74 6.87 9.22 13.80
CA VAL A 74 6.86 8.10 12.84
C VAL A 74 5.50 8.00 12.18
N VAL A 75 5.48 7.87 10.86
CA VAL A 75 4.24 7.68 10.08
C VAL A 75 4.21 6.28 9.52
N PHE A 76 3.24 5.49 9.97
CA PHE A 76 2.96 4.13 9.52
C PHE A 76 1.85 4.10 8.47
N ASN A 77 1.92 3.13 7.57
CA ASN A 77 0.80 2.73 6.72
C ASN A 77 0.62 1.20 6.81
N THR A 78 -0.45 0.67 6.24
CA THR A 78 -0.78 -0.76 6.34
C THR A 78 -0.68 -1.45 4.97
N PRO A 79 0.55 -1.66 4.44
CA PRO A 79 0.72 -2.26 3.14
C PRO A 79 0.28 -3.73 3.15
N GLY A 80 -0.53 -4.11 2.18
CA GLY A 80 -1.00 -5.48 2.04
C GLY A 80 -2.22 -5.85 2.88
N ALA A 81 -2.63 -5.06 3.87
CA ALA A 81 -3.83 -5.34 4.66
C ALA A 81 -5.12 -5.38 3.81
N ASN A 82 -5.16 -4.64 2.72
CA ASN A 82 -6.25 -4.60 1.75
C ASN A 82 -6.01 -5.51 0.51
N ALA A 83 -4.94 -6.30 0.51
CA ALA A 83 -4.51 -6.99 -0.72
C ALA A 83 -5.55 -7.99 -1.24
N ASN A 84 -6.27 -8.68 -0.36
CA ASN A 84 -7.32 -9.62 -0.76
C ASN A 84 -8.50 -8.91 -1.44
N ALA A 85 -8.96 -7.78 -0.89
CA ALA A 85 -10.05 -7.01 -1.49
C ALA A 85 -9.71 -6.54 -2.90
N VAL A 86 -8.50 -5.99 -3.09
CA VAL A 86 -8.03 -5.58 -4.43
C VAL A 86 -7.91 -6.77 -5.36
N LYS A 87 -7.38 -7.92 -4.92
CA LYS A 87 -7.31 -9.14 -5.72
C LYS A 87 -8.70 -9.54 -6.22
N GLU A 88 -9.71 -9.54 -5.38
CA GLU A 88 -11.08 -9.91 -5.77
C GLU A 88 -11.66 -8.96 -6.81
N LEU A 89 -11.44 -7.66 -6.66
CA LEU A 89 -11.83 -6.66 -7.65
C LEU A 89 -11.13 -6.86 -9.00
N VAL A 90 -9.82 -7.17 -8.99
CA VAL A 90 -9.05 -7.49 -10.21
C VAL A 90 -9.61 -8.73 -10.91
N LEU A 91 -9.95 -9.79 -10.15
CA LEU A 91 -10.56 -11.00 -10.74
C LEU A 91 -11.94 -10.72 -11.34
N ALA A 92 -12.76 -9.93 -10.65
CA ALA A 92 -14.05 -9.48 -11.21
C ALA A 92 -13.84 -8.72 -12.52
N ALA A 93 -12.92 -7.75 -12.56
CA ALA A 93 -12.62 -6.98 -13.76
C ALA A 93 -12.05 -7.83 -14.90
N LEU A 94 -11.22 -8.84 -14.59
CA LEU A 94 -10.71 -9.81 -15.55
C LEU A 94 -11.85 -10.53 -16.29
N LEU A 95 -12.86 -10.96 -15.54
CA LEU A 95 -14.04 -11.63 -16.11
C LEU A 95 -14.96 -10.65 -16.85
N LEU A 96 -15.19 -9.46 -16.31
CA LEU A 96 -16.03 -8.43 -16.92
C LEU A 96 -15.46 -7.92 -18.25
N THR A 97 -14.14 -7.73 -18.35
CA THR A 97 -13.48 -7.33 -19.59
C THR A 97 -13.49 -8.44 -20.64
N SER A 98 -13.58 -9.71 -20.24
CA SER A 98 -13.64 -10.86 -21.14
C SER A 98 -15.03 -11.07 -21.73
N ARG A 99 -16.08 -10.99 -20.93
CA ARG A 99 -17.43 -11.48 -21.25
C ARG A 99 -18.43 -10.38 -21.61
N LYS A 100 -18.03 -9.13 -21.77
CA LYS A 100 -18.92 -7.98 -22.09
C LYS A 100 -20.18 -7.92 -21.20
N ILE A 101 -20.05 -8.27 -19.91
CA ILE A 101 -21.20 -8.39 -19.00
C ILE A 101 -21.86 -7.03 -18.75
N VAL A 102 -21.06 -5.96 -18.57
CA VAL A 102 -21.59 -4.61 -18.29
C VAL A 102 -22.50 -4.14 -19.42
N PRO A 103 -22.06 -4.06 -20.69
CA PRO A 103 -22.94 -3.64 -21.79
C PRO A 103 -24.11 -4.60 -21.99
N ALA A 104 -23.96 -5.90 -21.69
CA ALA A 104 -25.08 -6.85 -21.77
C ALA A 104 -26.17 -6.57 -20.72
N ILE A 105 -25.78 -6.17 -19.50
CA ILE A 105 -26.73 -5.74 -18.45
C ILE A 105 -27.47 -4.47 -18.88
N GLU A 106 -26.76 -3.48 -19.41
CA GLU A 106 -27.35 -2.23 -19.87
C GLU A 106 -28.35 -2.49 -20.99
N TRP A 107 -27.98 -3.30 -22.00
CA TRP A 107 -28.87 -3.69 -23.06
C TRP A 107 -30.10 -4.47 -22.54
N ALA A 108 -29.92 -5.44 -21.66
CA ALA A 108 -31.03 -6.21 -21.10
C ALA A 108 -32.06 -5.33 -20.37
N ARG A 109 -31.62 -4.25 -19.71
CA ARG A 109 -32.51 -3.26 -19.07
C ARG A 109 -33.43 -2.55 -20.09
N THR A 110 -32.98 -2.34 -21.34
CA THR A 110 -33.78 -1.70 -22.40
C THR A 110 -34.94 -2.58 -22.86
N LEU A 111 -34.90 -3.88 -22.59
CA LEU A 111 -35.96 -4.81 -22.97
C LEU A 111 -37.20 -4.76 -22.05
N LYS A 112 -37.12 -4.03 -20.92
CA LYS A 112 -38.23 -3.92 -19.97
C LYS A 112 -39.46 -3.31 -20.68
N GLY A 113 -40.59 -4.03 -20.63
CA GLY A 113 -41.87 -3.60 -21.24
C GLY A 113 -41.99 -3.87 -22.74
N THR A 114 -41.02 -4.51 -23.37
CA THR A 114 -41.12 -4.95 -24.77
C THR A 114 -41.87 -6.30 -24.89
N ALA A 115 -42.45 -6.57 -26.06
CA ALA A 115 -43.05 -7.87 -26.33
C ALA A 115 -42.00 -8.95 -26.62
N ASP A 116 -42.31 -10.20 -26.36
CA ASP A 116 -41.47 -11.37 -26.72
C ASP A 116 -40.02 -11.28 -26.25
N ILE A 117 -39.78 -10.88 -25.01
CA ILE A 117 -38.44 -10.69 -24.42
C ILE A 117 -37.51 -11.87 -24.71
N SER A 118 -37.98 -13.11 -24.55
CA SER A 118 -37.16 -14.32 -24.80
C SER A 118 -36.64 -14.37 -26.23
N LYS A 119 -37.45 -14.03 -27.24
CA LYS A 119 -37.00 -13.97 -28.63
C LYS A 119 -35.99 -12.86 -28.89
N GLN A 120 -36.20 -11.69 -28.25
CA GLN A 120 -35.27 -10.58 -28.38
C GLN A 120 -33.90 -10.92 -27.74
N VAL A 121 -33.90 -11.58 -26.58
CA VAL A 121 -32.68 -12.06 -25.91
C VAL A 121 -31.92 -13.02 -26.80
N GLU A 122 -32.58 -14.05 -27.36
CA GLU A 122 -31.91 -15.00 -28.26
C GLU A 122 -31.35 -14.34 -29.52
N LYS A 123 -32.02 -13.34 -30.07
CA LYS A 123 -31.56 -12.60 -31.25
C LYS A 123 -30.36 -11.67 -30.94
N GLY A 124 -30.36 -11.04 -29.78
CA GLY A 124 -29.34 -10.01 -29.43
C GLY A 124 -28.10 -10.54 -28.72
N LYS A 125 -28.16 -11.70 -28.04
CA LYS A 125 -27.09 -12.22 -27.19
C LYS A 125 -25.72 -12.35 -27.83
N SER A 126 -25.66 -12.61 -29.13
CA SER A 126 -24.42 -12.80 -29.89
C SER A 126 -23.51 -11.54 -29.91
N ALA A 127 -24.11 -10.35 -29.79
CA ALA A 127 -23.36 -9.08 -29.72
C ALA A 127 -22.45 -8.99 -28.48
N PHE A 128 -22.79 -9.76 -27.44
CA PHE A 128 -22.08 -9.76 -26.15
C PHE A 128 -21.16 -10.98 -25.96
N ALA A 129 -20.93 -11.75 -27.04
CA ALA A 129 -19.96 -12.85 -26.99
C ALA A 129 -18.56 -12.34 -26.69
N GLY A 130 -17.83 -13.08 -25.84
CA GLY A 130 -16.47 -12.78 -25.47
C GLY A 130 -15.66 -14.05 -25.19
N PRO A 131 -14.33 -13.96 -25.11
CA PRO A 131 -13.46 -15.11 -24.91
C PRO A 131 -13.55 -15.63 -23.46
N GLU A 132 -13.15 -16.88 -23.29
CA GLU A 132 -12.83 -17.48 -22.00
C GLU A 132 -11.41 -17.09 -21.58
N ILE A 133 -11.15 -17.10 -20.26
CA ILE A 133 -9.82 -16.83 -19.72
C ILE A 133 -8.94 -18.09 -19.62
N LEU A 134 -9.53 -19.28 -19.67
CA LEU A 134 -8.82 -20.54 -19.60
C LEU A 134 -7.75 -20.63 -20.70
N GLY A 135 -6.52 -20.95 -20.31
CA GLY A 135 -5.38 -21.04 -21.21
C GLY A 135 -4.84 -19.72 -21.76
N LYS A 136 -5.50 -18.59 -21.45
CA LYS A 136 -5.00 -17.25 -21.82
C LYS A 136 -3.83 -16.83 -20.95
N LYS A 137 -3.01 -15.91 -21.48
CA LYS A 137 -1.83 -15.42 -20.78
C LYS A 137 -2.15 -14.12 -20.04
N LEU A 138 -1.90 -14.12 -18.72
CA LEU A 138 -1.97 -12.93 -17.87
C LEU A 138 -0.56 -12.45 -17.53
N GLY A 139 -0.25 -11.21 -17.85
CA GLY A 139 0.94 -10.52 -17.37
C GLY A 139 0.63 -9.77 -16.08
N VAL A 140 1.41 -10.02 -15.03
CA VAL A 140 1.33 -9.33 -13.74
C VAL A 140 2.59 -8.49 -13.59
N ILE A 141 2.45 -7.16 -13.63
CA ILE A 141 3.54 -6.20 -13.46
C ILE A 141 3.51 -5.70 -12.01
N GLY A 142 4.51 -6.09 -11.23
CA GLY A 142 4.59 -5.90 -9.78
C GLY A 142 4.06 -7.13 -9.03
N LEU A 143 4.95 -7.79 -8.28
CA LEU A 143 4.67 -9.00 -7.48
C LEU A 143 4.81 -8.71 -5.98
N GLY A 144 4.26 -7.56 -5.56
CA GLY A 144 4.07 -7.24 -4.15
C GLY A 144 2.86 -7.98 -3.55
N ALA A 145 2.36 -7.53 -2.40
CA ALA A 145 1.28 -8.19 -1.66
C ALA A 145 0.02 -8.47 -2.51
N ILE A 146 -0.36 -7.55 -3.41
CA ILE A 146 -1.52 -7.71 -4.29
C ILE A 146 -1.16 -8.61 -5.49
N GLY A 147 -0.06 -8.30 -6.19
CA GLY A 147 0.32 -8.98 -7.41
C GLY A 147 0.53 -10.49 -7.24
N VAL A 148 1.12 -10.93 -6.12
CA VAL A 148 1.27 -12.35 -5.78
C VAL A 148 -0.09 -13.03 -5.63
N LEU A 149 -1.04 -12.41 -4.92
CA LEU A 149 -2.39 -12.97 -4.74
C LEU A 149 -3.16 -13.07 -6.07
N VAL A 150 -3.06 -12.03 -6.90
CA VAL A 150 -3.69 -12.03 -8.24
C VAL A 150 -3.07 -13.10 -9.13
N ALA A 151 -1.75 -13.20 -9.16
CA ALA A 151 -1.02 -14.18 -9.97
C ALA A 151 -1.42 -15.62 -9.60
N ASN A 152 -1.42 -15.96 -8.32
CA ASN A 152 -1.81 -17.27 -7.82
C ASN A 152 -3.29 -17.59 -8.13
N ALA A 153 -4.19 -16.62 -7.92
CA ALA A 153 -5.61 -16.82 -8.18
C ALA A 153 -5.91 -17.00 -9.69
N ALA A 154 -5.27 -16.22 -10.56
CA ALA A 154 -5.42 -16.36 -12.00
C ALA A 154 -4.86 -17.70 -12.51
N GLN A 155 -3.76 -18.17 -11.95
CA GLN A 155 -3.20 -19.49 -12.25
C GLN A 155 -4.19 -20.60 -11.84
N THR A 156 -4.82 -20.50 -10.68
CA THR A 156 -5.86 -21.44 -10.23
C THR A 156 -7.09 -21.44 -11.14
N LEU A 157 -7.42 -20.30 -11.78
CA LEU A 157 -8.48 -20.18 -12.79
C LEU A 157 -8.06 -20.72 -14.17
N GLY A 158 -6.86 -21.33 -14.28
CA GLY A 158 -6.38 -21.96 -15.51
C GLY A 158 -5.71 -21.02 -16.51
N MET A 159 -5.33 -19.81 -16.10
CA MET A 159 -4.53 -18.92 -16.93
C MET A 159 -3.03 -19.31 -16.87
N GLN A 160 -2.29 -18.98 -17.93
CA GLN A 160 -0.83 -18.98 -17.93
C GLN A 160 -0.34 -17.62 -17.42
N VAL A 161 0.28 -17.59 -16.25
CA VAL A 161 0.65 -16.31 -15.63
C VAL A 161 2.14 -16.01 -15.85
N TYR A 162 2.42 -14.80 -16.33
CA TYR A 162 3.75 -14.22 -16.47
C TYR A 162 3.91 -13.10 -15.45
N GLY A 163 4.89 -13.18 -14.58
CA GLY A 163 5.13 -12.18 -13.54
C GLY A 163 6.44 -11.44 -13.74
N PHE A 164 6.45 -10.13 -13.53
CA PHE A 164 7.64 -9.29 -13.56
C PHE A 164 7.67 -8.36 -12.35
N ASP A 165 8.75 -8.44 -11.57
CA ASP A 165 9.09 -7.51 -10.51
C ASP A 165 10.61 -7.50 -10.31
N PRO A 166 11.31 -6.38 -10.59
CA PRO A 166 12.76 -6.29 -10.39
C PRO A 166 13.16 -6.22 -8.91
N PHE A 167 12.19 -5.97 -8.01
CA PHE A 167 12.39 -5.82 -6.56
C PHE A 167 11.69 -6.91 -5.76
N LEU A 168 11.44 -8.08 -6.37
CA LEU A 168 10.75 -9.19 -5.73
C LEU A 168 11.42 -9.57 -4.40
N SER A 169 10.69 -9.45 -3.29
CA SER A 169 11.18 -9.86 -1.98
C SER A 169 11.24 -11.38 -1.85
N VAL A 170 12.07 -11.86 -0.93
CA VAL A 170 12.15 -13.31 -0.62
C VAL A 170 10.79 -13.84 -0.15
N ASP A 171 10.11 -13.10 0.73
CA ASP A 171 8.79 -13.47 1.25
C ASP A 171 7.74 -13.56 0.13
N ALA A 172 7.73 -12.59 -0.79
CA ALA A 172 6.84 -12.63 -1.95
C ALA A 172 7.14 -13.83 -2.85
N ALA A 173 8.41 -14.15 -3.07
CA ALA A 173 8.81 -15.32 -3.87
C ALA A 173 8.38 -16.64 -3.23
N TRP A 174 8.44 -16.79 -1.91
CA TRP A 174 7.95 -17.96 -1.20
C TRP A 174 6.43 -18.15 -1.27
N ASN A 175 5.70 -17.07 -1.44
CA ASN A 175 4.24 -17.10 -1.56
C ASN A 175 3.75 -17.21 -3.02
N LEU A 176 4.64 -17.17 -4.00
CA LEU A 176 4.32 -17.28 -5.42
C LEU A 176 4.29 -18.75 -5.87
N SER A 177 3.25 -19.13 -6.62
CA SER A 177 3.18 -20.47 -7.20
C SER A 177 4.37 -20.73 -8.14
N SER A 178 4.94 -21.94 -8.08
CA SER A 178 6.03 -22.38 -8.93
C SER A 178 5.69 -22.44 -10.42
N ASP A 179 4.41 -22.48 -10.76
CA ASP A 179 3.94 -22.52 -12.15
C ASP A 179 3.87 -21.14 -12.82
N ILE A 180 4.13 -20.08 -12.08
CA ILE A 180 4.18 -18.73 -12.61
C ILE A 180 5.51 -18.50 -13.33
N VAL A 181 5.40 -18.10 -14.59
CA VAL A 181 6.57 -17.85 -15.44
C VAL A 181 7.20 -16.51 -15.10
N LYS A 182 8.47 -16.50 -14.75
CA LYS A 182 9.24 -15.27 -14.60
C LYS A 182 9.46 -14.63 -15.96
N ALA A 183 8.89 -13.46 -16.20
CA ALA A 183 9.21 -12.64 -17.36
C ALA A 183 10.58 -11.96 -17.19
N ALA A 184 11.36 -11.91 -18.26
CA ALA A 184 12.67 -11.27 -18.24
C ALA A 184 12.58 -9.74 -18.22
N SER A 185 11.48 -9.17 -18.75
CA SER A 185 11.22 -7.74 -18.83
C SER A 185 9.73 -7.45 -18.89
N VAL A 186 9.36 -6.17 -18.70
CA VAL A 186 7.98 -5.70 -18.95
C VAL A 186 7.60 -5.86 -20.42
N ASP A 187 8.54 -5.65 -21.34
CA ASP A 187 8.31 -5.81 -22.78
C ASP A 187 7.88 -7.24 -23.13
N GLU A 188 8.47 -8.25 -22.49
CA GLU A 188 8.02 -9.64 -22.68
C GLU A 188 6.56 -9.85 -22.28
N ILE A 189 6.10 -9.17 -21.23
CA ILE A 189 4.68 -9.19 -20.84
C ILE A 189 3.82 -8.53 -21.92
N PHE A 190 4.23 -7.37 -22.43
CA PHE A 190 3.52 -6.66 -23.49
C PHE A 190 3.36 -7.53 -24.74
N GLU A 191 4.45 -8.16 -25.20
CA GLU A 191 4.45 -8.96 -26.41
C GLU A 191 3.68 -10.28 -26.30
N LYS A 192 3.67 -10.90 -25.12
CA LYS A 192 3.17 -12.28 -24.96
C LYS A 192 1.78 -12.40 -24.35
N CYS A 193 1.33 -11.44 -23.54
CA CYS A 193 0.14 -11.60 -22.72
C CYS A 193 -1.14 -11.12 -23.41
N ASP A 194 -2.24 -11.80 -23.15
CA ASP A 194 -3.60 -11.47 -23.60
C ASP A 194 -4.29 -10.50 -22.65
N TYR A 195 -3.83 -10.50 -21.39
CA TYR A 195 -4.28 -9.63 -20.31
C TYR A 195 -3.07 -9.08 -19.58
N ILE A 196 -3.14 -7.84 -19.13
CA ILE A 196 -2.09 -7.19 -18.35
C ILE A 196 -2.72 -6.52 -17.14
N THR A 197 -2.20 -6.80 -15.95
CA THR A 197 -2.61 -6.15 -14.70
C THR A 197 -1.40 -5.51 -14.03
N ILE A 198 -1.60 -4.28 -13.50
CA ILE A 198 -0.52 -3.42 -13.00
C ILE A 198 -0.67 -3.27 -11.49
N HIS A 199 0.39 -3.64 -10.75
CA HIS A 199 0.46 -3.61 -9.28
C HIS A 199 1.75 -2.97 -8.76
N VAL A 200 2.24 -1.94 -9.44
CA VAL A 200 3.43 -1.18 -9.03
C VAL A 200 3.03 0.16 -8.39
N PRO A 201 3.87 0.72 -7.50
CA PRO A 201 3.68 2.08 -7.00
C PRO A 201 3.89 3.11 -8.11
N LEU A 202 3.23 4.26 -7.99
CA LEU A 202 3.49 5.41 -8.87
C LEU A 202 4.71 6.17 -8.37
N ASN A 203 5.70 6.26 -9.24
CA ASN A 203 6.90 7.09 -9.09
C ASN A 203 7.39 7.55 -10.48
N ASP A 204 8.50 8.27 -10.55
CA ASP A 204 9.01 8.81 -11.81
C ASP A 204 9.35 7.72 -12.84
N SER A 205 9.78 6.53 -12.41
CA SER A 205 10.11 5.41 -13.30
C SER A 205 8.89 4.59 -13.77
N THR A 206 7.75 4.71 -13.10
CA THR A 206 6.52 3.95 -13.40
C THR A 206 5.41 4.82 -13.96
N ARG A 207 5.54 6.14 -13.89
CA ARG A 207 4.58 7.08 -14.50
C ARG A 207 4.49 6.84 -16.01
N GLY A 208 3.27 6.67 -16.52
CA GLY A 208 3.04 6.39 -17.94
C GLY A 208 3.61 5.04 -18.40
N LEU A 209 3.78 4.07 -17.50
CA LEU A 209 4.24 2.71 -17.81
C LEU A 209 3.48 2.10 -18.99
N MET A 210 2.19 2.35 -19.05
CA MET A 210 1.31 1.96 -20.17
C MET A 210 1.01 3.19 -21.04
N GLY A 211 2.04 3.71 -21.66
CA GLY A 211 1.98 4.83 -22.61
C GLY A 211 2.04 4.37 -24.07
N ALA A 212 2.12 5.32 -25.01
CA ALA A 212 2.09 5.07 -26.45
C ALA A 212 3.15 4.05 -26.92
N ASP A 213 4.35 4.07 -26.37
CA ASP A 213 5.42 3.14 -26.77
C ASP A 213 5.21 1.72 -26.23
N ALA A 214 4.64 1.58 -25.04
CA ALA A 214 4.21 0.29 -24.50
C ALA A 214 3.07 -0.31 -25.34
N LEU A 215 2.08 0.51 -25.70
CA LEU A 215 0.91 0.10 -26.47
C LEU A 215 1.24 -0.30 -27.93
N LYS A 216 2.38 0.13 -28.49
CA LYS A 216 2.88 -0.39 -29.77
C LYS A 216 3.42 -1.82 -29.68
N LYS A 217 3.79 -2.30 -28.49
CA LYS A 217 4.39 -3.61 -28.25
C LYS A 217 3.38 -4.67 -27.83
N VAL A 218 2.18 -4.26 -27.37
CA VAL A 218 1.18 -5.20 -26.86
C VAL A 218 0.54 -6.05 -27.97
N LYS A 219 0.06 -7.22 -27.60
CA LYS A 219 -0.73 -8.04 -28.52
C LYS A 219 -2.01 -7.31 -28.88
N LYS A 220 -2.38 -7.35 -30.17
CA LYS A 220 -3.65 -6.81 -30.63
C LYS A 220 -4.82 -7.49 -29.90
N GLY A 221 -5.72 -6.67 -29.35
CA GLY A 221 -6.86 -7.12 -28.57
C GLY A 221 -6.52 -7.45 -27.11
N VAL A 222 -5.37 -6.96 -26.60
CA VAL A 222 -5.01 -7.08 -25.17
C VAL A 222 -6.08 -6.43 -24.28
N ARG A 223 -6.21 -6.92 -23.06
CA ARG A 223 -7.04 -6.30 -22.02
C ARG A 223 -6.15 -5.81 -20.91
N VAL A 224 -6.39 -4.58 -20.47
CA VAL A 224 -5.56 -3.89 -19.46
C VAL A 224 -6.40 -3.65 -18.21
N LEU A 225 -5.81 -3.95 -17.04
CA LEU A 225 -6.42 -3.74 -15.73
C LEU A 225 -5.49 -2.89 -14.87
N ASN A 226 -5.99 -1.78 -14.35
CA ASN A 226 -5.22 -0.88 -13.49
C ASN A 226 -6.02 -0.50 -12.24
N PHE A 227 -5.73 -1.18 -11.14
CA PHE A 227 -6.27 -0.95 -9.80
C PHE A 227 -5.18 -0.48 -8.83
N SER A 228 -4.15 0.19 -9.37
CA SER A 228 -3.04 0.72 -8.57
C SER A 228 -3.07 2.25 -8.50
N ARG A 229 -2.72 2.95 -9.59
CA ARG A 229 -2.74 4.42 -9.67
C ARG A 229 -3.04 4.86 -11.11
N GLY A 230 -3.89 5.88 -11.28
CA GLY A 230 -4.31 6.37 -12.60
C GLY A 230 -3.14 6.73 -13.51
N ALA A 231 -2.19 7.51 -13.00
CA ALA A 231 -1.04 7.99 -13.79
C ALA A 231 -0.01 6.92 -14.22
N LEU A 232 -0.24 5.64 -13.93
CA LEU A 232 0.52 4.52 -14.52
C LEU A 232 0.12 4.27 -15.98
N VAL A 233 -1.05 4.72 -16.38
CA VAL A 233 -1.58 4.61 -17.74
C VAL A 233 -1.71 6.02 -18.33
N ASP A 234 -1.24 6.20 -19.56
CA ASP A 234 -1.46 7.41 -20.33
C ASP A 234 -2.88 7.34 -20.93
N THR A 235 -3.78 8.22 -20.50
CA THR A 235 -5.18 8.20 -20.88
C THR A 235 -5.37 8.40 -22.38
N ASP A 236 -4.67 9.36 -23.00
CA ASP A 236 -4.81 9.68 -24.43
C ASP A 236 -4.33 8.50 -25.30
N ALA A 237 -3.19 7.90 -24.94
CA ALA A 237 -2.66 6.74 -25.62
C ALA A 237 -3.60 5.51 -25.48
N MET A 238 -4.19 5.31 -24.30
CA MET A 238 -5.15 4.24 -24.03
C MET A 238 -6.43 4.41 -24.86
N LEU A 239 -6.97 5.62 -24.94
CA LEU A 239 -8.16 5.94 -25.77
C LEU A 239 -7.90 5.69 -27.26
N ALA A 240 -6.73 6.08 -27.76
CA ALA A 240 -6.34 5.79 -29.15
C ALA A 240 -6.26 4.27 -29.40
N ALA A 241 -5.65 3.51 -28.48
CA ALA A 241 -5.50 2.06 -28.57
C ALA A 241 -6.83 1.29 -28.45
N LEU A 242 -7.80 1.81 -27.70
CA LEU A 242 -9.18 1.29 -27.65
C LEU A 242 -9.88 1.53 -28.99
N THR A 243 -9.72 2.72 -29.58
CA THR A 243 -10.35 3.12 -30.84
C THR A 243 -9.85 2.28 -32.03
N ASP A 244 -8.55 1.97 -32.10
CA ASP A 244 -7.97 1.19 -33.19
C ASP A 244 -8.04 -0.34 -32.96
N GLY A 245 -8.54 -0.76 -31.79
CA GLY A 245 -8.70 -2.16 -31.37
C GLY A 245 -7.38 -2.84 -30.98
N THR A 246 -6.31 -2.10 -30.72
CA THR A 246 -5.08 -2.61 -30.09
C THR A 246 -5.38 -3.08 -28.67
N VAL A 247 -6.17 -2.30 -27.92
CA VAL A 247 -6.74 -2.69 -26.63
C VAL A 247 -8.21 -3.06 -26.82
N ALA A 248 -8.60 -4.26 -26.39
CA ALA A 248 -9.98 -4.73 -26.48
C ALA A 248 -10.85 -4.26 -25.32
N ALA A 249 -10.27 -4.02 -24.14
CA ALA A 249 -10.95 -3.46 -22.97
C ALA A 249 -9.95 -2.90 -21.96
N TYR A 250 -10.35 -1.86 -21.26
CA TYR A 250 -9.62 -1.27 -20.13
C TYR A 250 -10.51 -1.22 -18.89
N ALA A 251 -10.01 -1.73 -17.78
CA ALA A 251 -10.68 -1.63 -16.46
C ALA A 251 -9.82 -0.88 -15.46
N THR A 252 -10.43 0.07 -14.75
CA THR A 252 -9.74 0.90 -13.75
C THR A 252 -10.69 1.37 -12.66
N ASP A 253 -10.16 1.60 -11.45
CA ASP A 253 -10.85 2.31 -10.36
C ASP A 253 -10.30 3.74 -10.14
N PHE A 254 -9.64 4.28 -11.17
CA PHE A 254 -9.18 5.67 -11.25
C PHE A 254 -9.80 6.38 -12.46
N PRO A 255 -11.14 6.59 -12.44
CA PRO A 255 -11.80 7.26 -13.55
C PRO A 255 -11.36 8.73 -13.66
N ASP A 256 -11.18 9.20 -14.88
CA ASP A 256 -11.14 10.60 -15.24
C ASP A 256 -12.26 10.91 -16.26
N ASP A 257 -12.50 12.20 -16.51
CA ASP A 257 -13.60 12.63 -17.39
C ASP A 257 -13.48 12.03 -18.81
N ALA A 258 -12.26 11.84 -19.31
CA ALA A 258 -12.02 11.32 -20.65
C ALA A 258 -12.34 9.82 -20.79
N LEU A 259 -12.32 9.06 -19.70
CA LEU A 259 -12.62 7.62 -19.68
C LEU A 259 -14.10 7.31 -19.47
N LEU A 260 -14.87 8.26 -18.92
CA LEU A 260 -16.27 8.02 -18.60
C LEU A 260 -17.13 7.91 -19.87
N GLY A 261 -17.93 6.85 -19.95
CA GLY A 261 -18.81 6.60 -21.08
C GLY A 261 -18.14 6.08 -22.36
N VAL A 262 -16.83 5.83 -22.33
CA VAL A 262 -16.09 5.26 -23.47
C VAL A 262 -16.40 3.78 -23.62
N GLU A 263 -16.65 3.34 -24.83
CA GLU A 263 -16.92 1.94 -25.14
C GLU A 263 -15.72 1.05 -24.78
N ASN A 264 -15.98 -0.12 -24.19
CA ASN A 264 -14.98 -1.07 -23.71
C ASN A 264 -14.10 -0.56 -22.53
N VAL A 265 -14.45 0.57 -21.91
CA VAL A 265 -13.88 1.02 -20.64
C VAL A 265 -14.82 0.61 -19.51
N ILE A 266 -14.28 -0.02 -18.47
CA ILE A 266 -14.95 -0.29 -17.20
C ILE A 266 -14.30 0.59 -16.16
N ALA A 267 -14.85 1.79 -15.96
CA ALA A 267 -14.41 2.75 -14.99
C ALA A 267 -15.33 2.67 -13.75
N ILE A 268 -14.76 2.38 -12.60
CA ILE A 268 -15.49 2.31 -11.32
C ILE A 268 -14.89 3.29 -10.32
N PRO A 269 -15.61 3.69 -9.27
CA PRO A 269 -15.02 4.46 -8.17
C PRO A 269 -13.89 3.68 -7.51
N HIS A 270 -12.98 4.37 -6.83
CA HIS A 270 -11.82 3.79 -6.14
C HIS A 270 -12.25 2.80 -5.03
N LEU A 271 -12.64 1.59 -5.42
CA LEU A 271 -13.23 0.55 -4.57
C LEU A 271 -12.27 -0.55 -4.15
N GLY A 272 -11.00 -0.50 -4.58
CA GLY A 272 -10.04 -1.57 -4.34
C GLY A 272 -9.90 -2.01 -2.88
N ALA A 273 -10.03 -1.09 -1.93
CA ALA A 273 -9.95 -1.38 -0.50
C ALA A 273 -11.29 -1.18 0.24
N SER A 274 -12.40 -1.02 -0.46
CA SER A 274 -13.70 -0.67 0.12
C SER A 274 -14.52 -1.90 0.49
N THR A 275 -13.99 -2.74 1.36
CA THR A 275 -14.71 -3.87 1.98
C THR A 275 -14.59 -3.79 3.50
N PRO A 276 -15.59 -4.28 4.26
CA PRO A 276 -15.50 -4.34 5.73
C PRO A 276 -14.23 -5.05 6.22
N GLU A 277 -13.88 -6.17 5.62
CA GLU A 277 -12.70 -6.96 5.98
C GLU A 277 -11.38 -6.20 5.72
N SER A 278 -11.33 -5.43 4.65
CA SER A 278 -10.17 -4.58 4.35
C SER A 278 -10.02 -3.46 5.38
N GLU A 279 -11.13 -2.84 5.77
CA GLU A 279 -11.15 -1.80 6.82
C GLU A 279 -10.69 -2.37 8.16
N ASP A 280 -11.19 -3.55 8.52
CA ASP A 280 -10.82 -4.28 9.75
C ASP A 280 -9.33 -4.64 9.75
N ASN A 281 -8.84 -5.25 8.69
CA ASN A 281 -7.43 -5.65 8.56
C ASN A 281 -6.48 -4.44 8.62
N CYS A 282 -6.84 -3.33 7.96
CA CYS A 282 -6.06 -2.09 8.04
C CYS A 282 -6.05 -1.50 9.44
N ALA A 283 -7.18 -1.51 10.14
CA ALA A 283 -7.28 -1.00 11.51
C ALA A 283 -6.46 -1.84 12.50
N VAL A 284 -6.52 -3.18 12.38
CA VAL A 284 -5.73 -4.11 13.19
C VAL A 284 -4.24 -3.87 12.98
N MET A 285 -3.77 -3.86 11.74
CA MET A 285 -2.35 -3.64 11.42
C MET A 285 -1.87 -2.28 11.93
N ALA A 286 -2.62 -1.20 11.72
CA ALA A 286 -2.28 0.13 12.17
C ALA A 286 -2.16 0.23 13.70
N ALA A 287 -3.08 -0.41 14.43
CA ALA A 287 -3.06 -0.43 15.90
C ALA A 287 -1.88 -1.24 16.44
N GLU A 288 -1.57 -2.39 15.85
CA GLU A 288 -0.45 -3.24 16.25
C GLU A 288 0.90 -2.56 15.99
N GLU A 289 1.08 -1.89 14.85
CA GLU A 289 2.28 -1.12 14.53
C GLU A 289 2.48 0.07 15.49
N LEU A 290 1.41 0.81 15.76
CA LEU A 290 1.43 1.93 16.70
C LEU A 290 1.79 1.46 18.11
N LYS A 291 1.19 0.36 18.56
CA LYS A 291 1.43 -0.26 19.86
C LYS A 291 2.89 -0.73 20.00
N ASP A 292 3.40 -1.49 19.04
CA ASP A 292 4.78 -2.00 19.06
C ASP A 292 5.79 -0.83 19.07
N TYR A 293 5.49 0.26 18.36
CA TYR A 293 6.32 1.45 18.40
C TYR A 293 6.28 2.15 19.77
N ILE A 294 5.11 2.33 20.35
CA ILE A 294 4.97 3.00 21.65
C ILE A 294 5.64 2.18 22.75
N GLU A 295 5.41 0.87 22.80
CA GLU A 295 5.87 -0.03 23.87
C GLU A 295 7.33 -0.49 23.68
N ASN A 296 7.77 -0.71 22.43
CA ASN A 296 9.06 -1.32 22.14
C ASN A 296 9.99 -0.46 21.28
N GLY A 297 9.51 0.65 20.71
CA GLY A 297 10.30 1.48 19.80
C GLY A 297 10.59 0.84 18.44
N ASN A 298 9.97 -0.29 18.12
CA ASN A 298 10.12 -0.95 16.82
C ASN A 298 9.38 -0.18 15.72
N ILE A 299 9.94 -0.16 14.53
CA ILE A 299 9.36 0.49 13.36
C ILE A 299 9.15 -0.56 12.27
N ARG A 300 7.90 -0.81 11.89
CA ARG A 300 7.50 -1.63 10.75
C ARG A 300 6.58 -0.82 9.84
N ASN A 301 6.77 -0.95 8.53
CA ASN A 301 5.95 -0.25 7.53
C ASN A 301 5.88 1.28 7.67
N ALA A 302 6.90 1.91 8.25
CA ALA A 302 6.98 3.37 8.27
C ALA A 302 7.33 3.92 6.89
N VAL A 303 6.78 5.10 6.57
CA VAL A 303 7.02 5.77 5.28
C VAL A 303 8.12 6.82 5.36
N ASN A 304 8.41 7.36 6.54
CA ASN A 304 9.40 8.43 6.76
C ASN A 304 10.67 8.00 7.50
N PHE A 305 10.64 6.90 8.24
CA PHE A 305 11.80 6.33 8.91
C PHE A 305 12.12 4.91 8.41
N PRO A 306 13.32 4.38 8.64
CA PRO A 306 13.66 3.02 8.23
C PRO A 306 12.90 1.96 9.03
N ASN A 307 12.56 0.84 8.39
CA ASN A 307 12.06 -0.33 9.11
C ASN A 307 13.19 -0.92 9.97
N ILE A 308 12.96 -0.96 11.27
CA ILE A 308 13.93 -1.43 12.27
C ILE A 308 13.18 -2.09 13.41
N SER A 309 13.59 -3.30 13.78
CA SER A 309 13.03 -4.06 14.89
C SER A 309 14.13 -4.82 15.59
N MET A 310 14.13 -4.77 16.91
CA MET A 310 15.06 -5.46 17.77
C MET A 310 14.28 -6.02 18.97
N ALA A 311 14.41 -7.32 19.23
CA ALA A 311 13.85 -7.90 20.46
C ALA A 311 14.46 -7.21 21.68
N ARG A 312 13.66 -7.00 22.74
CA ARG A 312 14.18 -6.39 23.96
C ARG A 312 15.23 -7.29 24.60
N GLY A 313 16.42 -6.75 24.79
CA GLY A 313 17.55 -7.45 25.42
C GLY A 313 17.91 -6.89 26.80
N ALA A 314 17.27 -5.77 27.21
CA ALA A 314 17.47 -5.16 28.54
C ALA A 314 16.17 -4.47 29.00
N ASP A 315 16.13 -4.13 30.30
CA ASP A 315 14.96 -3.48 30.92
C ASP A 315 14.75 -2.04 30.39
N THR A 316 15.84 -1.36 30.01
CA THR A 316 15.80 0.00 29.50
C THR A 316 16.24 0.05 28.04
N ARG A 317 15.44 0.73 27.22
CA ARG A 317 15.69 0.96 25.80
C ARG A 317 15.68 2.46 25.49
N ILE A 318 16.71 2.91 24.77
CA ILE A 318 16.80 4.28 24.23
C ILE A 318 16.52 4.21 22.73
N CYS A 319 15.59 5.03 22.26
CA CYS A 319 15.20 5.15 20.85
C CYS A 319 15.47 6.58 20.37
N LEU A 320 16.24 6.70 19.28
CA LEU A 320 16.68 7.98 18.74
C LEU A 320 16.27 8.11 17.27
N ALA A 321 15.36 9.05 16.96
CA ALA A 321 15.11 9.49 15.61
C ALA A 321 16.06 10.65 15.29
N HIS A 322 16.80 10.55 14.17
CA HIS A 322 17.85 11.52 13.87
C HIS A 322 18.12 11.68 12.37
N ARG A 323 18.84 12.72 11.98
CA ARG A 323 19.38 12.91 10.64
C ARG A 323 20.46 11.86 10.35
N ASN A 324 20.51 11.39 9.11
CA ASN A 324 21.53 10.45 8.65
C ASN A 324 22.80 11.20 8.23
N ILE A 325 23.60 11.60 9.22
CA ILE A 325 24.86 12.33 8.99
C ILE A 325 26.04 11.60 9.67
N PRO A 326 27.30 11.86 9.20
CA PRO A 326 28.48 11.22 9.78
C PRO A 326 28.65 11.47 11.28
N ASN A 327 29.28 10.51 11.97
CA ASN A 327 29.66 10.56 13.39
C ASN A 327 28.50 10.55 14.41
N THR A 328 27.25 10.41 13.99
CA THR A 328 26.06 10.44 14.87
C THR A 328 26.09 9.31 15.92
N ILE A 329 26.43 8.09 15.52
CA ILE A 329 26.50 6.93 16.45
C ILE A 329 27.60 7.13 17.49
N GLY A 330 28.76 7.68 17.09
CA GLY A 330 29.86 8.00 18.02
C GLY A 330 29.42 8.97 19.12
N SER A 331 28.62 9.97 18.78
CA SER A 331 28.08 10.92 19.75
C SER A 331 27.12 10.25 20.76
N PHE A 332 26.29 9.31 20.30
CA PHE A 332 25.39 8.57 21.22
C PHE A 332 26.15 7.70 22.20
N THR A 333 27.14 6.95 21.72
CA THR A 333 27.94 6.07 22.56
C THR A 333 28.80 6.86 23.55
N GLN A 334 29.28 8.04 23.17
CA GLN A 334 30.01 8.94 24.06
C GLN A 334 29.13 9.40 25.23
N VAL A 335 27.90 9.90 24.95
CA VAL A 335 26.96 10.34 26.01
C VAL A 335 26.64 9.19 26.97
N CYS A 336 26.38 7.98 26.45
CA CYS A 336 26.14 6.80 27.29
C CYS A 336 27.36 6.45 28.14
N GLY A 337 28.57 6.45 27.59
CA GLY A 337 29.81 6.14 28.31
C GLY A 337 30.14 7.15 29.40
N GLU A 338 29.97 8.46 29.14
CA GLU A 338 30.17 9.53 30.13
C GLU A 338 29.15 9.42 31.29
N ALA A 339 27.96 8.89 31.03
CA ALA A 339 26.94 8.64 32.05
C ALA A 339 27.10 7.29 32.77
N GLY A 340 28.12 6.49 32.44
CA GLY A 340 28.30 5.14 33.00
C GLY A 340 27.26 4.11 32.56
N ILE A 341 26.61 4.35 31.45
CA ILE A 341 25.57 3.46 30.84
C ILE A 341 26.27 2.47 29.91
N ASN A 342 26.04 1.16 30.12
CA ASN A 342 26.54 0.13 29.24
C ASN A 342 25.51 -0.19 28.15
N ILE A 343 25.97 -0.28 26.89
CA ILE A 343 25.14 -0.64 25.72
C ILE A 343 25.26 -2.15 25.52
N GLU A 344 24.18 -2.87 25.77
CA GLU A 344 24.10 -4.33 25.58
C GLU A 344 23.85 -4.71 24.11
N ASN A 345 22.91 -4.01 23.48
CA ASN A 345 22.59 -4.20 22.07
C ASN A 345 22.36 -2.84 21.39
N MET A 346 22.77 -2.76 20.13
CA MET A 346 22.57 -1.57 19.32
C MET A 346 22.17 -1.97 17.91
N LEU A 347 21.15 -1.32 17.39
CA LEU A 347 20.76 -1.40 15.99
C LEU A 347 20.48 -0.01 15.46
N SER A 348 21.09 0.32 14.33
CA SER A 348 20.87 1.60 13.62
C SER A 348 20.62 1.34 12.15
N LYS A 349 19.61 1.99 11.59
CA LYS A 349 19.29 1.95 10.17
C LYS A 349 18.98 3.33 9.64
N SER A 350 19.16 3.51 8.33
CA SER A 350 18.84 4.76 7.64
C SER A 350 17.92 4.54 6.44
N ARG A 351 17.19 5.60 6.08
CA ARG A 351 16.37 5.71 4.88
C ARG A 351 16.41 7.15 4.38
N GLY A 352 17.14 7.37 3.30
CA GLY A 352 17.40 8.73 2.79
C GLY A 352 18.10 9.59 3.85
N ASP A 353 17.53 10.74 4.14
CA ASP A 353 18.07 11.74 5.08
C ASP A 353 17.80 11.39 6.55
N TRP A 354 17.01 10.36 6.83
CA TRP A 354 16.57 9.99 8.17
C TRP A 354 17.17 8.67 8.62
N ALA A 355 17.43 8.57 9.91
CA ALA A 355 17.89 7.35 10.54
C ALA A 355 17.17 7.14 11.89
N TYR A 356 17.19 5.92 12.35
CA TYR A 356 16.65 5.54 13.64
C TYR A 356 17.58 4.55 14.33
N THR A 357 17.87 4.79 15.58
CA THR A 357 18.77 3.96 16.39
C THR A 357 18.04 3.45 17.63
N ILE A 358 18.17 2.17 17.90
CA ILE A 358 17.69 1.50 19.13
C ILE A 358 18.92 1.04 19.92
N LEU A 359 18.97 1.39 21.20
CA LEU A 359 19.98 0.94 22.16
C LEU A 359 19.27 0.24 23.32
N ASP A 360 19.60 -1.01 23.57
CA ASP A 360 19.26 -1.69 24.83
C ASP A 360 20.43 -1.49 25.79
N VAL A 361 20.14 -0.96 26.97
CA VAL A 361 21.17 -0.48 27.89
C VAL A 361 20.94 -0.99 29.31
N THR A 362 22.03 -1.12 30.05
CA THR A 362 22.06 -1.34 31.51
C THR A 362 22.66 -0.12 32.19
N GLY A 363 22.13 0.24 33.35
CA GLY A 363 22.44 1.45 34.07
C GLY A 363 21.22 2.35 34.22
N ASP A 364 21.38 3.42 35.01
CA ASP A 364 20.29 4.36 35.27
C ASP A 364 20.24 5.45 34.17
N VAL A 365 19.28 5.31 33.25
CA VAL A 365 19.00 6.32 32.22
C VAL A 365 18.12 7.40 32.87
N THR A 366 18.76 8.43 33.37
CA THR A 366 18.09 9.59 33.97
C THR A 366 17.54 10.53 32.91
N GLU A 367 16.66 11.46 33.30
CA GLU A 367 16.14 12.49 32.41
C GLU A 367 17.27 13.38 31.85
N ASP A 368 18.32 13.69 32.65
CA ASP A 368 19.51 14.44 32.21
C ASP A 368 20.22 13.75 31.03
N VAL A 369 20.32 12.41 31.04
CA VAL A 369 20.91 11.65 29.93
C VAL A 369 20.02 11.72 28.69
N ARG A 370 18.71 11.59 28.84
CA ARG A 370 17.76 11.74 27.74
C ARG A 370 17.85 13.13 27.10
N GLU A 371 17.92 14.19 27.92
CA GLU A 371 18.06 15.57 27.47
C GLU A 371 19.40 15.82 26.75
N LYS A 372 20.51 15.28 27.25
CA LYS A 372 21.81 15.35 26.57
C LYS A 372 21.76 14.67 25.18
N LEU A 373 21.13 13.49 25.08
CA LEU A 373 20.94 12.82 23.81
C LEU A 373 20.04 13.63 22.86
N ALA A 374 18.96 14.20 23.39
CA ALA A 374 18.05 15.04 22.61
C ALA A 374 18.68 16.36 22.15
N ALA A 375 19.65 16.90 22.89
CA ALA A 375 20.36 18.12 22.53
C ALA A 375 21.44 17.94 21.45
N LEU A 376 21.78 16.71 21.08
CA LEU A 376 22.72 16.45 19.99
C LEU A 376 22.13 16.93 18.65
N SER A 377 22.90 17.69 17.89
CA SER A 377 22.45 18.35 16.64
C SER A 377 21.70 17.46 15.64
N PRO A 378 22.06 16.17 15.42
CA PRO A 378 21.32 15.35 14.48
C PRO A 378 20.02 14.78 15.04
N VAL A 379 19.80 14.80 16.35
CA VAL A 379 18.63 14.17 16.98
C VAL A 379 17.41 15.07 16.89
N VAL A 380 16.32 14.51 16.39
CA VAL A 380 15.00 15.18 16.36
C VAL A 380 14.09 14.68 17.46
N ARG A 381 14.32 13.44 17.96
CA ARG A 381 13.59 12.90 19.10
C ARG A 381 14.40 11.82 19.83
N ALA A 382 14.43 11.91 21.15
CA ALA A 382 14.99 10.90 22.04
C ALA A 382 13.90 10.38 22.98
N ARG A 383 13.76 9.06 23.06
CA ARG A 383 12.78 8.37 23.94
C ARG A 383 13.51 7.35 24.79
N VAL A 384 13.06 7.21 26.03
CA VAL A 384 13.49 6.14 26.96
C VAL A 384 12.25 5.28 27.26
N ILE A 385 12.36 3.99 27.03
CA ILE A 385 11.31 2.98 27.27
C ILE A 385 11.82 2.05 28.37
N LYS A 386 11.09 1.96 29.48
CA LYS A 386 11.40 1.12 30.66
C LYS A 386 10.49 -0.08 30.73
#